data_bb69f5240b279048b2d06f998216c42b
#
_entry.id   bb69f5240b279048b2d06f998216c42b
#
_cell.length_a   1.000
_cell.length_b   1.000
_cell.length_c   1.000
_cell.angle_alpha   90.00
_cell.angle_beta   90.00
_cell.angle_gamma   90.00
#
_symmetry.space_group_name_H-M   'P 1'
#
loop_
_entity.id
_entity.type
_entity.pdbx_description
1 polymer ?
#
loop_
_entity_poly.entity_id
_entity_poly.type
_entity_poly.pdbx_seq_one_letter_code
_entity_poly.pdbx_strand_id
1 'polypeptide(L)'
;VNAQLQQLKSLVLDARGAVLDNAFAETEGSEYGAHHLTIDGLSVHFRVARTTPKKVGQFVTFWKRATGDQIEPFDVRDDFDRLIVVTWTPKSYGYFEFPKHALSEHGVLTVGTTEGKRGFRVYPEWDEPNNRSGVAAQTWQLNYFSDLSDQI
;
A
#
# COMPACT_ATOMS: atom_id res chain seq x y z
N VAL A 1 -2.80 1.72 -17.85
CA VAL A 1 -3.17 1.99 -16.47
C VAL A 1 -3.71 0.73 -15.84
N ASN A 2 -3.34 0.49 -14.63
CA ASN A 2 -3.71 -0.69 -13.84
C ASN A 2 -5.21 -0.72 -13.55
N ALA A 3 -5.85 -1.89 -13.73
CA ALA A 3 -7.29 -2.04 -13.51
C ALA A 3 -7.70 -1.72 -12.06
N GLN A 4 -6.85 -2.05 -11.09
CA GLN A 4 -7.13 -1.79 -9.69
C GLN A 4 -7.05 -0.30 -9.37
N LEU A 5 -6.16 0.44 -10.02
CA LEU A 5 -6.09 1.88 -9.88
C LEU A 5 -7.33 2.55 -10.49
N GLN A 6 -7.78 2.07 -11.65
CA GLN A 6 -9.02 2.56 -12.27
C GLN A 6 -10.22 2.33 -11.36
N GLN A 7 -10.31 1.16 -10.75
CA GLN A 7 -11.40 0.83 -9.84
C GLN A 7 -11.37 1.73 -8.60
N LEU A 8 -10.18 1.97 -8.04
CA LEU A 8 -10.04 2.89 -6.91
C LEU A 8 -10.48 4.30 -7.30
N LYS A 9 -10.07 4.76 -8.48
CA LYS A 9 -10.48 6.07 -8.98
C LYS A 9 -12.00 6.17 -9.05
N SER A 10 -12.66 5.20 -9.67
CA SER A 10 -14.11 5.21 -9.84
C SER A 10 -14.87 5.13 -8.53
N LEU A 11 -14.48 4.21 -7.64
CA LEU A 11 -15.23 3.94 -6.41
C LEU A 11 -14.96 4.97 -5.31
N VAL A 12 -13.78 5.53 -5.27
CA VAL A 12 -13.34 6.36 -4.14
C VAL A 12 -13.04 7.79 -4.56
N LEU A 13 -12.09 7.97 -5.46
CA LEU A 13 -11.56 9.30 -5.75
C LEU A 13 -12.61 10.18 -6.42
N ASP A 14 -13.26 9.67 -7.44
CA ASP A 14 -14.32 10.42 -8.13
C ASP A 14 -15.51 10.68 -7.20
N ALA A 15 -15.88 9.71 -6.39
CA ALA A 15 -17.00 9.83 -5.46
C ALA A 15 -16.79 10.92 -4.40
N ARG A 16 -15.56 11.16 -3.96
CA ARG A 16 -15.26 12.22 -3.00
C ARG A 16 -14.72 13.50 -3.64
N GLY A 17 -14.76 13.58 -4.96
CA GLY A 17 -14.30 14.77 -5.69
C GLY A 17 -12.79 14.99 -5.63
N ALA A 18 -12.02 13.94 -5.35
CA ALA A 18 -10.56 14.05 -5.30
C ALA A 18 -9.97 14.17 -6.71
N VAL A 19 -8.94 14.98 -6.86
CA VAL A 19 -8.27 15.20 -8.14
C VAL A 19 -7.01 14.32 -8.19
N LEU A 20 -6.97 13.40 -9.15
CA LEU A 20 -5.83 12.56 -9.42
C LEU A 20 -5.03 13.12 -10.58
N ASP A 21 -3.76 13.42 -10.35
CA ASP A 21 -2.85 13.97 -11.34
C ASP A 21 -1.55 13.19 -11.39
N ASN A 22 -0.80 13.37 -12.47
CA ASN A 22 0.58 12.91 -12.62
C ASN A 22 0.77 11.43 -12.29
N ALA A 23 -0.21 10.60 -12.68
CA ALA A 23 -0.10 9.16 -12.45
C ALA A 23 0.87 8.55 -13.45
N PHE A 24 1.87 7.82 -12.94
CA PHE A 24 2.79 7.08 -13.78
C PHE A 24 3.21 5.78 -13.09
N ALA A 25 3.48 4.76 -13.94
CA ALA A 25 3.94 3.48 -13.43
C ALA A 25 5.38 3.59 -12.91
N GLU A 26 5.62 3.01 -11.74
CA GLU A 26 6.98 2.90 -11.19
C GLU A 26 7.64 1.66 -11.74
N THR A 27 8.93 1.74 -12.05
CA THR A 27 9.70 0.62 -12.59
C THR A 27 9.82 -0.48 -11.54
N GLU A 28 10.17 -0.12 -10.32
CA GLU A 28 10.27 -1.04 -9.19
C GLU A 28 8.88 -1.38 -8.68
N GLY A 29 8.61 -2.69 -8.51
CA GLY A 29 7.33 -3.15 -7.98
C GLY A 29 6.23 -3.27 -9.02
N SER A 30 6.56 -3.34 -10.32
CA SER A 30 5.57 -3.49 -11.39
C SER A 30 4.66 -4.70 -11.19
N GLU A 31 5.14 -5.78 -10.57
CA GLU A 31 4.34 -6.96 -10.22
C GLU A 31 3.23 -6.65 -9.23
N TYR A 32 3.36 -5.57 -8.48
CA TYR A 32 2.39 -5.10 -7.48
C TYR A 32 1.67 -3.85 -7.97
N GLY A 33 1.61 -3.66 -9.27
CA GLY A 33 0.90 -2.54 -9.87
C GLY A 33 1.42 -1.17 -9.44
N ALA A 34 2.72 -1.06 -9.18
CA ALA A 34 3.31 0.13 -8.60
C ALA A 34 3.12 1.37 -9.47
N HIS A 35 2.52 2.40 -8.88
CA HIS A 35 2.33 3.71 -9.50
C HIS A 35 2.67 4.79 -8.49
N HIS A 36 3.12 5.92 -9.00
CA HIS A 36 3.21 7.16 -8.24
C HIS A 36 2.18 8.13 -8.80
N LEU A 37 1.47 8.81 -7.92
CA LEU A 37 0.43 9.75 -8.34
C LEU A 37 0.28 10.88 -7.32
N THR A 38 -0.43 11.91 -7.73
CA THR A 38 -0.79 13.03 -6.86
C THR A 38 -2.30 13.02 -6.67
N ILE A 39 -2.75 13.02 -5.43
CA ILE A 39 -4.16 13.10 -5.06
C ILE A 39 -4.36 14.37 -4.24
N ASP A 40 -5.11 15.33 -4.78
CA ASP A 40 -5.35 16.63 -4.14
C ASP A 40 -4.05 17.30 -3.67
N GLY A 41 -3.01 17.22 -4.51
CA GLY A 41 -1.71 17.80 -4.22
C GLY A 41 -0.80 16.96 -3.32
N LEU A 42 -1.28 15.84 -2.79
CA LEU A 42 -0.45 14.94 -1.97
C LEU A 42 0.27 13.93 -2.85
N SER A 43 1.52 13.66 -2.53
CA SER A 43 2.34 12.66 -3.21
C SER A 43 2.01 11.28 -2.66
N VAL A 44 1.60 10.36 -3.54
CA VAL A 44 1.09 9.05 -3.15
C VAL A 44 1.77 7.95 -3.94
N HIS A 45 2.31 6.95 -3.23
CA HIS A 45 2.69 5.69 -3.84
C HIS A 45 1.49 4.75 -3.81
N PHE A 46 1.30 4.02 -4.90
CA PHE A 46 0.20 3.08 -5.06
C PHE A 46 0.75 1.68 -5.32
N ARG A 47 0.18 0.69 -4.67
CA ARG A 47 0.52 -0.73 -4.85
C ARG A 47 -0.75 -1.57 -4.82
N VAL A 48 -0.68 -2.74 -5.45
CA VAL A 48 -1.70 -3.79 -5.35
C VAL A 48 -1.07 -4.99 -4.65
N ALA A 49 -1.59 -5.38 -3.51
CA ALA A 49 -1.10 -6.54 -2.78
C ALA A 49 -1.51 -7.83 -3.47
N ARG A 50 -0.78 -8.90 -3.21
CA ARG A 50 -0.99 -10.20 -3.82
C ARG A 50 -1.18 -11.27 -2.77
N THR A 51 -2.15 -12.16 -3.02
CA THR A 51 -2.33 -13.37 -2.24
C THR A 51 -1.14 -14.30 -2.46
N THR A 52 -0.65 -14.91 -1.38
CA THR A 52 0.43 -15.90 -1.44
C THR A 52 -0.10 -17.24 -0.96
N PRO A 53 0.42 -18.38 -1.49
CA PRO A 53 -0.23 -19.68 -1.30
C PRO A 53 -0.29 -20.21 0.14
N LYS A 54 0.66 -19.84 1.00
CA LYS A 54 0.83 -20.52 2.29
C LYS A 54 0.61 -19.65 3.51
N LYS A 55 0.41 -18.36 3.34
CA LYS A 55 0.29 -17.42 4.46
C LYS A 55 -0.97 -16.60 4.35
N VAL A 56 -1.58 -16.35 5.49
CA VAL A 56 -2.71 -15.43 5.59
C VAL A 56 -2.23 -14.01 5.31
N GLY A 57 -3.14 -13.17 4.83
CA GLY A 57 -2.82 -11.81 4.43
C GLY A 57 -2.33 -11.76 3.00
N GLN A 58 -2.06 -10.57 2.53
CA GLN A 58 -1.55 -10.34 1.19
C GLN A 58 -0.21 -9.62 1.28
N PHE A 59 0.66 -9.93 0.34
CA PHE A 59 2.02 -9.39 0.35
C PHE A 59 2.16 -8.25 -0.63
N VAL A 60 2.93 -7.24 -0.23
CA VAL A 60 3.25 -6.10 -1.08
C VAL A 60 4.72 -5.75 -0.91
N THR A 61 5.39 -5.45 -2.02
CA THR A 61 6.74 -4.88 -1.97
C THR A 61 6.66 -3.37 -1.95
N PHE A 62 7.56 -2.76 -1.19
CA PHE A 62 7.66 -1.31 -1.10
C PHE A 62 9.10 -0.93 -0.83
N TRP A 63 9.86 -0.73 -1.91
CA TRP A 63 11.29 -0.42 -1.83
C TRP A 63 11.68 0.47 -3.02
N LYS A 64 12.85 1.08 -2.91
CA LYS A 64 13.43 1.92 -3.95
C LYS A 64 14.84 1.48 -4.26
N ARG A 65 15.38 1.98 -5.37
CA ARG A 65 16.78 1.77 -5.69
C ARG A 65 17.62 2.91 -5.15
N ALA A 66 18.67 2.52 -4.43
CA ALA A 66 19.71 3.44 -4.01
C ALA A 66 20.70 3.66 -5.16
N THR A 67 21.61 4.59 -4.98
CA THR A 67 22.76 4.77 -5.85
C THR A 67 23.52 3.46 -5.97
N GLY A 68 23.84 3.03 -7.19
CA GLY A 68 24.54 1.77 -7.44
C GLY A 68 23.65 0.54 -7.52
N ASP A 69 22.37 0.70 -7.82
CA ASP A 69 21.38 -0.36 -8.05
C ASP A 69 21.03 -1.24 -6.84
N GLN A 70 21.46 -0.88 -5.65
CA GLN A 70 21.05 -1.60 -4.44
C GLN A 70 19.63 -1.23 -4.08
N ILE A 71 18.82 -2.24 -3.73
CA ILE A 71 17.47 -1.99 -3.22
C ILE A 71 17.53 -1.64 -1.74
N GLU A 72 16.68 -0.72 -1.33
CA GLU A 72 16.57 -0.32 0.08
C GLU A 72 15.13 0.04 0.42
N PRO A 73 14.75 -0.03 1.71
CA PRO A 73 13.43 0.45 2.13
C PRO A 73 13.28 1.95 1.85
N PHE A 74 12.05 2.39 1.68
CA PHE A 74 11.77 3.82 1.73
C PHE A 74 12.12 4.36 3.11
N ASP A 75 12.49 5.63 3.14
CA ASP A 75 12.98 6.32 4.33
C ASP A 75 12.00 7.43 4.73
N VAL A 76 11.94 7.74 6.01
CA VAL A 76 11.09 8.82 6.49
C VAL A 76 11.46 10.17 5.88
N ARG A 77 12.69 10.31 5.36
CA ARG A 77 13.15 11.52 4.68
C ARG A 77 12.72 11.59 3.21
N ASP A 78 12.24 10.46 2.64
CA ASP A 78 11.76 10.47 1.26
C ASP A 78 10.52 11.33 1.12
N ASP A 79 10.40 12.01 -0.02
CA ASP A 79 9.34 12.99 -0.24
C ASP A 79 8.08 12.31 -0.79
N PHE A 80 7.25 11.81 0.11
CA PHE A 80 5.91 11.34 -0.20
C PHE A 80 5.02 11.48 1.03
N ASP A 81 3.71 11.47 0.84
CA ASP A 81 2.76 11.68 1.92
C ASP A 81 2.04 10.41 2.36
N ARG A 82 1.71 9.52 1.42
CA ARG A 82 0.88 8.34 1.69
C ARG A 82 1.28 7.16 0.81
N LEU A 83 0.96 5.96 1.32
CA LEU A 83 0.99 4.72 0.54
C LEU A 83 -0.42 4.15 0.50
N ILE A 84 -0.98 3.98 -0.69
CA ILE A 84 -2.24 3.27 -0.89
C ILE A 84 -1.94 1.85 -1.35
N VAL A 85 -2.53 0.87 -0.66
CA VAL A 85 -2.42 -0.54 -1.02
C VAL A 85 -3.82 -1.10 -1.24
N VAL A 86 -4.11 -1.51 -2.45
CA VAL A 86 -5.36 -2.18 -2.80
C VAL A 86 -5.22 -3.67 -2.51
N THR A 87 -6.26 -4.24 -1.89
CA THR A 87 -6.41 -5.69 -1.71
C THR A 87 -7.70 -6.14 -2.37
N TRP A 88 -7.66 -7.31 -3.00
CA TRP A 88 -8.86 -7.82 -3.65
C TRP A 88 -8.82 -9.33 -3.79
N THR A 89 -10.01 -9.90 -3.89
CA THR A 89 -10.28 -11.28 -4.26
C THR A 89 -11.43 -11.25 -5.26
N PRO A 90 -11.83 -12.36 -5.86
CA PRO A 90 -13.01 -12.35 -6.75
C PRO A 90 -14.28 -11.81 -6.09
N LYS A 91 -14.38 -11.85 -4.76
CA LYS A 91 -15.58 -11.43 -4.02
C LYS A 91 -15.36 -10.22 -3.13
N SER A 92 -14.15 -9.71 -3.02
CA SER A 92 -13.81 -8.68 -2.05
C SER A 92 -12.92 -7.62 -2.68
N TYR A 93 -13.11 -6.39 -2.26
CA TYR A 93 -12.27 -5.27 -2.70
C TYR A 93 -12.18 -4.25 -1.58
N GLY A 94 -10.97 -3.80 -1.30
CA GLY A 94 -10.73 -2.77 -0.31
C GLY A 94 -9.36 -2.16 -0.49
N TYR A 95 -9.08 -1.13 0.30
CA TYR A 95 -7.78 -0.50 0.23
C TYR A 95 -7.36 0.05 1.59
N PHE A 96 -6.06 0.07 1.79
CA PHE A 96 -5.41 0.77 2.89
C PHE A 96 -4.90 2.11 2.38
N GLU A 97 -5.07 3.15 3.18
CA GLU A 97 -4.48 4.46 2.89
C GLU A 97 -3.59 4.83 4.07
N PHE A 98 -2.34 4.40 4.02
CA PHE A 98 -1.38 4.60 5.11
C PHE A 98 -0.76 5.98 5.03
N PRO A 99 -0.95 6.83 6.05
CA PRO A 99 -0.16 8.06 6.13
C PRO A 99 1.29 7.72 6.47
N LYS A 100 2.20 8.56 6.06
CA LYS A 100 3.64 8.33 6.25
C LYS A 100 4.00 8.06 7.70
N HIS A 101 3.39 8.78 8.66
CA HIS A 101 3.70 8.59 10.07
C HIS A 101 3.36 7.18 10.57
N ALA A 102 2.30 6.56 10.06
CA ALA A 102 1.94 5.19 10.42
C ALA A 102 2.99 4.20 9.90
N LEU A 103 3.48 4.42 8.69
CA LEU A 103 4.54 3.58 8.13
C LEU A 103 5.84 3.70 8.92
N SER A 104 6.21 4.89 9.35
CA SER A 104 7.41 5.07 10.18
C SER A 104 7.23 4.49 11.57
N GLU A 105 6.07 4.69 12.18
CA GLU A 105 5.76 4.19 13.52
C GLU A 105 5.80 2.66 13.59
N HIS A 106 5.36 1.98 12.54
CA HIS A 106 5.28 0.52 12.51
C HIS A 106 6.42 -0.15 11.74
N GLY A 107 7.52 0.54 11.55
CA GLY A 107 8.77 -0.04 11.07
C GLY A 107 8.83 -0.35 9.59
N VAL A 108 7.94 0.19 8.78
CA VAL A 108 7.99 0.01 7.31
C VAL A 108 9.04 0.91 6.70
N LEU A 109 9.16 2.15 7.19
CA LEU A 109 10.16 3.09 6.70
C LEU A 109 11.42 3.03 7.55
N THR A 110 12.56 3.27 6.92
CA THR A 110 13.82 3.49 7.64
C THR A 110 13.73 4.80 8.40
N VAL A 111 14.07 4.78 9.68
CA VAL A 111 14.15 5.97 10.53
C VAL A 111 15.53 6.02 11.17
N GLY A 112 16.34 6.99 10.75
CA GLY A 112 17.73 7.10 11.23
C GLY A 112 18.53 5.85 10.90
N THR A 113 19.04 5.16 11.93
CA THR A 113 19.81 3.92 11.78
C THR A 113 18.95 2.65 11.86
N THR A 114 17.64 2.80 12.13
CA THR A 114 16.72 1.67 12.19
C THR A 114 16.16 1.41 10.79
N GLU A 115 16.59 0.30 10.19
CA GLU A 115 16.21 -0.06 8.84
C GLU A 115 14.74 -0.46 8.78
N GLY A 116 14.01 0.04 7.77
CA GLY A 116 12.64 -0.33 7.48
C GLY A 116 12.53 -1.67 6.75
N LYS A 117 11.43 -1.86 6.05
CA LYS A 117 11.13 -3.13 5.35
C LYS A 117 11.06 -2.90 3.84
N ARG A 118 11.49 -3.90 3.08
CA ARG A 118 11.39 -3.91 1.61
C ARG A 118 10.06 -4.46 1.13
N GLY A 119 9.31 -5.08 2.02
CA GLY A 119 7.98 -5.60 1.77
C GLY A 119 7.32 -5.97 3.08
N PHE A 120 6.01 -6.08 3.06
CA PHE A 120 5.27 -6.43 4.26
C PHE A 120 3.91 -7.02 3.90
N ARG A 121 3.27 -7.64 4.89
CA ARG A 121 1.92 -8.17 4.71
C ARG A 121 0.89 -7.19 5.19
N VAL A 122 -0.19 -7.08 4.41
CA VAL A 122 -1.39 -6.37 4.80
C VAL A 122 -2.50 -7.37 5.06
N TYR A 123 -3.33 -7.08 6.04
CA TYR A 123 -4.39 -7.99 6.50
C TYR A 123 -5.74 -7.28 6.41
N PRO A 124 -6.40 -7.37 5.23
CA PRO A 124 -7.76 -6.83 5.13
C PRO A 124 -8.69 -7.50 6.12
N GLU A 125 -9.81 -6.87 6.41
CA GLU A 125 -10.73 -7.31 7.45
C GLU A 125 -11.23 -8.75 7.24
N TRP A 126 -11.33 -9.20 5.99
CA TRP A 126 -11.78 -10.56 5.67
C TRP A 126 -10.72 -11.64 5.88
N ASP A 127 -9.48 -11.28 6.16
CA ASP A 127 -8.42 -12.25 6.48
C ASP A 127 -8.28 -12.38 7.99
N GLU A 128 -8.07 -13.62 8.46
CA GLU A 128 -7.87 -13.90 9.87
C GLU A 128 -6.43 -14.35 10.12
N PRO A 129 -5.56 -13.46 10.62
CA PRO A 129 -4.18 -13.86 10.91
C PRO A 129 -4.13 -14.95 11.98
N ASN A 130 -3.22 -15.90 11.78
CA ASN A 130 -3.10 -17.09 12.63
C ASN A 130 -1.84 -17.07 13.51
N ASN A 131 -1.21 -15.92 13.66
CA ASN A 131 -0.05 -15.75 14.54
C ASN A 131 -0.07 -14.36 15.17
N ARG A 132 0.75 -14.20 16.22
CA ARG A 132 0.77 -12.97 17.01
C ARG A 132 1.17 -11.75 16.20
N SER A 133 2.17 -11.88 15.34
CA SER A 133 2.65 -10.73 14.57
C SER A 133 1.63 -10.29 13.52
N GLY A 134 0.92 -11.23 12.90
CA GLY A 134 -0.16 -10.90 11.97
C GLY A 134 -1.34 -10.21 12.66
N VAL A 135 -1.72 -10.68 13.84
CA VAL A 135 -2.79 -10.03 14.62
C VAL A 135 -2.40 -8.61 14.99
N ALA A 136 -1.18 -8.40 15.44
CA ALA A 136 -0.69 -7.06 15.80
C ALA A 136 -0.67 -6.13 14.57
N ALA A 137 -0.21 -6.65 13.42
CA ALA A 137 -0.20 -5.88 12.18
C ALA A 137 -1.62 -5.49 11.76
N GLN A 138 -2.55 -6.44 11.75
CA GLN A 138 -3.93 -6.15 11.37
C GLN A 138 -4.55 -5.09 12.29
N THR A 139 -4.26 -5.14 13.57
CA THR A 139 -4.82 -4.21 14.55
C THR A 139 -4.53 -2.75 14.19
N TRP A 140 -3.29 -2.44 13.81
CA TRP A 140 -3.00 -1.06 13.43
C TRP A 140 -3.41 -0.75 11.98
N GLN A 141 -3.33 -1.74 11.08
CA GLN A 141 -3.64 -1.53 9.67
C GLN A 141 -5.11 -1.21 9.43
N LEU A 142 -6.02 -1.86 10.16
CA LEU A 142 -7.45 -1.66 9.96
C LEU A 142 -7.91 -0.23 10.27
N ASN A 143 -7.14 0.54 11.04
CA ASN A 143 -7.42 1.96 11.24
C ASN A 143 -7.38 2.75 9.92
N TYR A 144 -6.74 2.21 8.90
CA TYR A 144 -6.56 2.87 7.61
C TYR A 144 -7.22 2.10 6.46
N PHE A 145 -8.08 1.14 6.77
CA PHE A 145 -8.70 0.26 5.79
C PHE A 145 -10.13 0.66 5.48
N SER A 146 -10.49 0.57 4.20
CA SER A 146 -11.87 0.73 3.73
C SER A 146 -12.27 -0.49 2.92
N ASP A 147 -13.34 -1.16 3.33
CA ASP A 147 -13.91 -2.31 2.64
C ASP A 147 -14.99 -1.82 1.67
N LEU A 148 -14.78 -2.08 0.40
CA LEU A 148 -15.68 -1.67 -0.67
C LEU A 148 -16.31 -2.89 -1.36
N SER A 149 -16.30 -4.05 -0.72
CA SER A 149 -16.77 -5.30 -1.31
C SER A 149 -18.22 -5.22 -1.80
N ASP A 150 -19.05 -4.44 -1.12
CA ASP A 150 -20.46 -4.26 -1.50
C ASP A 150 -20.65 -3.38 -2.74
N GLN A 151 -19.61 -2.77 -3.25
CA GLN A 151 -19.67 -1.82 -4.36
C GLN A 151 -19.06 -2.37 -5.65
N ILE A 152 -18.60 -3.60 -5.64
CA ILE A 152 -18.01 -4.22 -6.83
C ILE A 152 -19.01 -5.08 -7.60
#